data_1a9318bce2362d7ed30df0744a47ec99
#
_entry.id   1a9318bce2362d7ed30df0744a47ec99
#
_cell.length_a   1.000
_cell.length_b   1.000
_cell.length_c   1.000
_cell.angle_alpha   90.00
_cell.angle_beta   90.00
_cell.angle_gamma   90.00
#
_symmetry.space_group_name_H-M   'P 1'
#
loop_
_entity.id
_entity.type
_entity.pdbx_description
1 polymer ?
#
loop_
_entity_poly.entity_id
_entity_poly.type
_entity_poly.pdbx_seq_one_letter_code
_entity_poly.pdbx_strand_id
1 'polypeptide(L)'
;PLYDIGQDIICKLSSFFISKNCNIYDLGCSTGTLIKKIDQYNSLKTINFYGIDVEKNMIDLAKKKLKTCKNKISLKCADINKVKFKKSDLIISYYTIQFLKPKYRQILINKIYNSLNWGGAFIYFEKVRASDARFQDIMNQIYLEYKHDIGYDEKQVWNKSLSLRGVLEPYSTNENMNFLKRAGFKDYMSILKYSCFEGFLAIK
;
A
#
# COMPACT_ATOMS: atom_id res chain seq x y z
N PRO A 1 5.55 -7.85 10.42
CA PRO A 1 4.44 -8.50 11.11
C PRO A 1 3.14 -8.21 10.36
N LEU A 2 2.19 -9.11 10.46
CA LEU A 2 0.85 -8.96 9.91
C LEU A 2 0.76 -8.67 8.39
N TYR A 3 1.83 -8.96 7.62
CA TYR A 3 1.83 -8.68 6.19
C TYR A 3 0.70 -9.43 5.47
N ASP A 4 0.50 -10.70 5.77
CA ASP A 4 -0.59 -11.48 5.19
C ASP A 4 -1.96 -11.05 5.70
N ILE A 5 -2.09 -10.74 6.99
CA ILE A 5 -3.35 -10.23 7.58
C ILE A 5 -3.78 -8.92 6.91
N GLY A 6 -2.84 -8.00 6.66
CA GLY A 6 -3.14 -6.77 5.93
C GLY A 6 -3.62 -7.03 4.50
N GLN A 7 -3.00 -7.95 3.78
CA GLN A 7 -3.45 -8.35 2.44
C GLN A 7 -4.84 -9.01 2.46
N ASP A 8 -5.12 -9.84 3.47
CA ASP A 8 -6.42 -10.50 3.61
C ASP A 8 -7.53 -9.49 3.92
N ILE A 9 -7.26 -8.47 4.75
CA ILE A 9 -8.18 -7.35 4.98
C ILE A 9 -8.43 -6.60 3.67
N ILE A 10 -7.39 -6.30 2.88
CA ILE A 10 -7.54 -5.63 1.58
C ILE A 10 -8.40 -6.48 0.64
N CYS A 11 -8.19 -7.80 0.57
CA CYS A 11 -9.01 -8.69 -0.25
C CYS A 11 -10.49 -8.65 0.16
N LYS A 12 -10.78 -8.70 1.46
CA LYS A 12 -12.16 -8.59 1.97
C LYS A 12 -12.79 -7.24 1.64
N LEU A 13 -12.07 -6.14 1.90
CA LEU A 13 -12.54 -4.78 1.61
C LEU A 13 -12.73 -4.56 0.11
N SER A 14 -11.90 -5.15 -0.74
CA SER A 14 -12.00 -4.97 -2.19
C SER A 14 -13.36 -5.35 -2.75
N SER A 15 -14.03 -6.36 -2.16
CA SER A 15 -15.33 -6.83 -2.63
C SER A 15 -16.45 -5.78 -2.52
N PHE A 16 -16.30 -4.79 -1.63
CA PHE A 16 -17.27 -3.70 -1.47
C PHE A 16 -17.16 -2.63 -2.57
N PHE A 17 -16.01 -2.53 -3.21
CA PHE A 17 -15.71 -1.50 -4.23
C PHE A 17 -15.60 -2.06 -5.64
N ILE A 18 -15.61 -3.40 -5.80
CA ILE A 18 -15.52 -4.06 -7.10
C ILE A 18 -16.92 -4.24 -7.69
N SER A 19 -17.20 -3.47 -8.75
CA SER A 19 -18.36 -3.64 -9.62
C SER A 19 -17.97 -4.36 -10.93
N LYS A 20 -18.91 -4.52 -11.87
CA LYS A 20 -18.65 -5.08 -13.19
C LYS A 20 -17.74 -4.11 -14.01
N ASN A 21 -16.66 -4.62 -14.58
CA ASN A 21 -15.70 -3.87 -15.40
C ASN A 21 -14.96 -2.74 -14.63
N CYS A 22 -14.70 -2.94 -13.34
CA CYS A 22 -14.00 -1.96 -12.52
C CYS A 22 -12.49 -1.90 -12.84
N ASN A 23 -11.90 -0.75 -12.51
CA ASN A 23 -10.46 -0.52 -12.61
C ASN A 23 -9.84 -0.50 -11.20
N ILE A 24 -8.81 -1.32 -11.00
CA ILE A 24 -8.06 -1.40 -9.74
C ILE A 24 -6.58 -1.09 -10.00
N TYR A 25 -6.02 -0.17 -9.24
CA TYR A 25 -4.57 0.10 -9.22
C TYR A 25 -3.91 -0.49 -7.98
N ASP A 26 -2.75 -1.12 -8.17
CA ASP A 26 -1.82 -1.51 -7.12
C ASP A 26 -0.52 -0.72 -7.31
N LEU A 27 -0.30 0.27 -6.45
CA LEU A 27 0.83 1.19 -6.50
C LEU A 27 1.99 0.64 -5.66
N GLY A 28 3.07 0.24 -6.32
CA GLY A 28 4.16 -0.55 -5.73
C GLY A 28 3.79 -2.02 -5.68
N CYS A 29 3.31 -2.56 -6.81
CA CYS A 29 2.76 -3.92 -6.86
C CYS A 29 3.78 -5.04 -6.64
N SER A 30 5.08 -4.74 -6.61
CA SER A 30 6.16 -5.70 -6.41
C SER A 30 5.98 -6.93 -7.32
N THR A 31 5.98 -8.13 -6.76
CA THR A 31 5.80 -9.38 -7.51
C THR A 31 4.35 -9.72 -7.86
N GLY A 32 3.40 -8.81 -7.62
CA GLY A 32 1.98 -8.98 -7.96
C GLY A 32 1.19 -9.89 -7.02
N THR A 33 1.72 -10.20 -5.84
CA THR A 33 1.06 -11.14 -4.90
C THR A 33 -0.32 -10.63 -4.49
N LEU A 34 -0.45 -9.33 -4.18
CA LEU A 34 -1.73 -8.74 -3.78
C LEU A 34 -2.76 -8.76 -4.94
N ILE A 35 -2.34 -8.41 -6.15
CA ILE A 35 -3.19 -8.50 -7.34
C ILE A 35 -3.74 -9.92 -7.50
N LYS A 36 -2.86 -10.95 -7.37
CA LYS A 36 -3.28 -12.35 -7.47
C LYS A 36 -4.29 -12.74 -6.39
N LYS A 37 -4.07 -12.34 -5.15
CA LYS A 37 -5.01 -12.59 -4.04
C LYS A 37 -6.38 -11.94 -4.30
N ILE A 38 -6.41 -10.69 -4.75
CA ILE A 38 -7.66 -9.97 -5.06
C ILE A 38 -8.39 -10.62 -6.24
N ASP A 39 -7.66 -11.02 -7.30
CA ASP A 39 -8.21 -11.72 -8.46
C ASP A 39 -8.89 -13.04 -8.05
N GLN A 40 -8.24 -13.82 -7.21
CA GLN A 40 -8.77 -15.08 -6.68
C GLN A 40 -9.98 -14.87 -5.77
N TYR A 41 -9.90 -13.88 -4.88
CA TYR A 41 -10.98 -13.58 -3.93
C TYR A 41 -12.26 -13.11 -4.63
N ASN A 42 -12.11 -12.37 -5.73
CA ASN A 42 -13.21 -11.82 -6.53
C ASN A 42 -13.39 -12.56 -7.87
N SER A 43 -13.26 -13.88 -7.89
CA SER A 43 -13.17 -14.71 -9.09
C SER A 43 -14.38 -14.65 -10.04
N LEU A 44 -15.54 -14.18 -9.56
CA LEU A 44 -16.76 -13.99 -10.35
C LEU A 44 -16.91 -12.58 -10.94
N LYS A 45 -15.98 -11.68 -10.67
CA LYS A 45 -16.01 -10.29 -11.15
C LYS A 45 -15.08 -10.10 -12.35
N THR A 46 -15.43 -9.14 -13.20
CA THR A 46 -14.57 -8.69 -14.31
C THR A 46 -13.81 -7.45 -13.89
N ILE A 47 -12.48 -7.55 -13.81
CA ILE A 47 -11.61 -6.52 -13.25
C ILE A 47 -10.51 -6.18 -14.24
N ASN A 48 -10.16 -4.90 -14.36
CA ASN A 48 -8.96 -4.43 -15.02
C ASN A 48 -7.93 -4.03 -13.97
N PHE A 49 -6.90 -4.84 -13.79
CA PHE A 49 -5.81 -4.52 -12.86
C PHE A 49 -4.71 -3.71 -13.53
N TYR A 50 -4.20 -2.73 -12.82
CA TYR A 50 -3.06 -1.91 -13.19
C TYR A 50 -2.02 -1.97 -12.07
N GLY A 51 -0.98 -2.77 -12.25
CA GLY A 51 0.15 -2.86 -11.32
C GLY A 51 1.28 -1.95 -11.77
N ILE A 52 1.79 -1.13 -10.86
CA ILE A 52 2.91 -0.21 -11.13
C ILE A 52 3.99 -0.44 -10.10
N ASP A 53 5.22 -0.62 -10.57
CA ASP A 53 6.39 -0.67 -9.70
C ASP A 53 7.57 -0.03 -10.42
N VAL A 54 8.52 0.55 -9.68
CA VAL A 54 9.72 1.16 -10.25
C VAL A 54 10.79 0.11 -10.55
N GLU A 55 10.76 -1.01 -9.85
CA GLU A 55 11.75 -2.08 -9.96
C GLU A 55 11.40 -3.05 -11.09
N LYS A 56 12.21 -3.03 -12.16
CA LYS A 56 12.01 -3.89 -13.33
C LYS A 56 11.96 -5.37 -12.99
N ASN A 57 12.85 -5.83 -12.12
CA ASN A 57 12.89 -7.23 -11.70
C ASN A 57 11.59 -7.67 -11.02
N MET A 58 10.96 -6.80 -10.22
CA MET A 58 9.67 -7.07 -9.59
C MET A 58 8.57 -7.20 -10.63
N ILE A 59 8.53 -6.30 -11.61
CA ILE A 59 7.58 -6.35 -12.72
C ILE A 59 7.75 -7.64 -13.55
N ASP A 60 8.97 -8.07 -13.82
CA ASP A 60 9.21 -9.31 -14.59
C ASP A 60 8.78 -10.56 -13.81
N LEU A 61 8.97 -10.58 -12.49
CA LEU A 61 8.43 -11.63 -11.61
C LEU A 61 6.90 -11.59 -11.55
N ALA A 62 6.31 -10.37 -11.45
CA ALA A 62 4.87 -10.19 -11.46
C ALA A 62 4.23 -10.72 -12.75
N LYS A 63 4.81 -10.45 -13.93
CA LYS A 63 4.35 -10.99 -15.21
C LYS A 63 4.29 -12.52 -15.21
N LYS A 64 5.30 -13.18 -14.61
CA LYS A 64 5.32 -14.64 -14.50
C LYS A 64 4.23 -15.15 -13.56
N LYS A 65 4.13 -14.56 -12.36
CA LYS A 65 3.18 -14.97 -11.32
C LYS A 65 1.72 -14.77 -11.72
N LEU A 66 1.41 -13.71 -12.47
CA LEU A 66 0.07 -13.31 -12.83
C LEU A 66 -0.46 -13.92 -14.13
N LYS A 67 0.31 -14.78 -14.82
CA LYS A 67 -0.12 -15.50 -16.03
C LYS A 67 -1.37 -16.35 -15.81
N THR A 68 -1.60 -16.82 -14.59
CA THR A 68 -2.73 -17.69 -14.23
C THR A 68 -3.97 -16.93 -13.76
N CYS A 69 -3.90 -15.62 -13.68
CA CYS A 69 -5.05 -14.79 -13.31
C CYS A 69 -6.07 -14.74 -14.44
N LYS A 70 -7.36 -14.69 -14.07
CA LYS A 70 -8.48 -14.69 -15.02
C LYS A 70 -8.73 -13.31 -15.62
N ASN A 71 -8.48 -12.28 -14.84
CA ASN A 71 -8.78 -10.91 -15.19
C ASN A 71 -7.65 -10.24 -16.01
N LYS A 72 -7.97 -9.14 -16.67
CA LYS A 72 -7.01 -8.37 -17.47
C LYS A 72 -6.03 -7.64 -16.56
N ILE A 73 -4.73 -7.88 -16.76
CA ILE A 73 -3.66 -7.28 -15.97
C ILE A 73 -2.72 -6.47 -16.86
N SER A 74 -2.52 -5.21 -16.51
CA SER A 74 -1.58 -4.30 -17.14
C SER A 74 -0.49 -3.93 -16.15
N LEU A 75 0.75 -4.37 -16.39
CA LEU A 75 1.90 -4.08 -15.55
C LEU A 75 2.79 -3.01 -16.18
N LYS A 76 3.22 -2.05 -15.38
CA LYS A 76 4.07 -0.95 -15.85
C LYS A 76 5.27 -0.76 -14.90
N CYS A 77 6.48 -0.82 -15.46
CA CYS A 77 7.69 -0.39 -14.75
C CYS A 77 7.80 1.13 -14.86
N ALA A 78 7.46 1.87 -13.79
CA ALA A 78 7.45 3.34 -13.80
C ALA A 78 7.37 3.93 -12.39
N ASP A 79 7.83 5.18 -12.25
CA ASP A 79 7.58 6.01 -11.08
C ASP A 79 6.09 6.37 -11.01
N ILE A 80 5.43 6.01 -9.91
CA ILE A 80 4.00 6.25 -9.66
C ILE A 80 3.63 7.74 -9.72
N ASN A 81 4.56 8.64 -9.42
CA ASN A 81 4.34 10.08 -9.53
C ASN A 81 4.16 10.53 -10.98
N LYS A 82 4.80 9.84 -11.92
CA LYS A 82 4.81 10.18 -13.36
C LYS A 82 3.71 9.48 -14.17
N VAL A 83 3.03 8.47 -13.59
CA VAL A 83 1.96 7.74 -14.27
C VAL A 83 0.64 8.50 -14.16
N LYS A 84 -0.05 8.66 -15.27
CA LYS A 84 -1.43 9.17 -15.31
C LYS A 84 -2.40 8.00 -15.01
N PHE A 85 -3.24 8.15 -14.01
CA PHE A 85 -4.24 7.14 -13.65
C PHE A 85 -5.52 7.34 -14.46
N LYS A 86 -6.17 6.24 -14.83
CA LYS A 86 -7.55 6.23 -15.33
C LYS A 86 -8.51 6.39 -14.14
N LYS A 87 -9.77 6.71 -14.45
CA LYS A 87 -10.85 6.61 -13.44
C LYS A 87 -10.92 5.19 -12.89
N SER A 88 -11.03 5.06 -11.58
CA SER A 88 -10.82 3.79 -10.88
C SER A 88 -11.77 3.68 -9.69
N ASP A 89 -12.11 2.45 -9.37
CA ASP A 89 -13.03 2.12 -8.28
C ASP A 89 -12.27 1.78 -7.00
N LEU A 90 -11.02 1.30 -7.17
CA LEU A 90 -10.14 0.99 -6.04
C LEU A 90 -8.70 1.31 -6.42
N ILE A 91 -8.01 2.03 -5.55
CA ILE A 91 -6.56 2.25 -5.63
C ILE A 91 -5.94 1.75 -4.33
N ILE A 92 -4.88 0.96 -4.44
CA ILE A 92 -4.21 0.35 -3.30
C ILE A 92 -2.74 0.77 -3.31
N SER A 93 -2.18 1.00 -2.12
CA SER A 93 -0.75 1.20 -1.90
C SER A 93 -0.33 0.45 -0.65
N TYR A 94 0.42 -0.64 -0.81
CA TYR A 94 0.79 -1.52 0.29
C TYR A 94 2.26 -1.34 0.66
N TYR A 95 2.53 -0.52 1.67
CA TYR A 95 3.87 -0.15 2.15
C TYR A 95 4.76 0.50 1.07
N THR A 96 4.22 1.41 0.27
CA THR A 96 4.92 2.00 -0.87
C THR A 96 5.15 3.50 -0.72
N ILE A 97 4.14 4.28 -0.28
CA ILE A 97 4.21 5.75 -0.23
C ILE A 97 5.30 6.22 0.74
N GLN A 98 5.58 5.45 1.77
CA GLN A 98 6.65 5.73 2.75
C GLN A 98 8.05 5.87 2.11
N PHE A 99 8.27 5.33 0.92
CA PHE A 99 9.54 5.44 0.18
C PHE A 99 9.60 6.64 -0.75
N LEU A 100 8.48 7.35 -0.93
CA LEU A 100 8.50 8.59 -1.71
C LEU A 100 9.07 9.74 -0.90
N LYS A 101 9.79 10.62 -1.58
CA LYS A 101 10.22 11.87 -0.94
C LYS A 101 9.01 12.64 -0.42
N PRO A 102 9.06 13.24 0.78
CA PRO A 102 7.94 13.91 1.43
C PRO A 102 7.16 14.87 0.53
N LYS A 103 7.86 15.67 -0.26
CA LYS A 103 7.25 16.66 -1.17
C LYS A 103 6.30 16.08 -2.22
N TYR A 104 6.40 14.79 -2.53
CA TYR A 104 5.56 14.14 -3.56
C TYR A 104 4.34 13.43 -2.98
N ARG A 105 4.30 13.16 -1.66
CA ARG A 105 3.24 12.33 -1.06
C ARG A 105 1.87 12.96 -1.17
N GLN A 106 1.73 14.24 -0.77
CA GLN A 106 0.44 14.94 -0.91
C GLN A 106 0.02 15.04 -2.38
N ILE A 107 0.96 15.31 -3.29
CA ILE A 107 0.67 15.39 -4.73
C ILE A 107 0.11 14.06 -5.25
N LEU A 108 0.71 12.94 -4.82
CA LEU A 108 0.22 11.61 -5.19
C LEU A 108 -1.17 11.34 -4.63
N ILE A 109 -1.42 11.64 -3.35
CA ILE A 109 -2.72 11.39 -2.72
C ILE A 109 -3.81 12.27 -3.34
N ASN A 110 -3.52 13.52 -3.69
CA ASN A 110 -4.44 14.38 -4.46
C ASN A 110 -4.75 13.77 -5.84
N LYS A 111 -3.73 13.24 -6.53
CA LYS A 111 -3.91 12.56 -7.81
C LYS A 111 -4.76 11.29 -7.68
N ILE A 112 -4.57 10.52 -6.62
CA ILE A 112 -5.38 9.34 -6.29
C ILE A 112 -6.85 9.76 -6.12
N TYR A 113 -7.12 10.75 -5.26
CA TYR A 113 -8.47 11.27 -5.04
C TYR A 113 -9.15 11.69 -6.35
N ASN A 114 -8.45 12.45 -7.19
CA ASN A 114 -8.99 12.93 -8.47
C ASN A 114 -9.25 11.78 -9.45
N SER A 115 -8.52 10.67 -9.35
CA SER A 115 -8.67 9.51 -10.23
C SER A 115 -9.74 8.52 -9.77
N LEU A 116 -10.15 8.58 -8.51
CA LEU A 116 -11.25 7.74 -8.03
C LEU A 116 -12.59 8.18 -8.61
N ASN A 117 -13.44 7.19 -8.92
CA ASN A 117 -14.87 7.37 -9.14
C ASN A 117 -15.55 7.76 -7.83
N TRP A 118 -16.76 8.32 -7.89
CA TRP A 118 -17.58 8.54 -6.70
C TRP A 118 -17.93 7.19 -6.05
N GLY A 119 -17.77 7.08 -4.73
CA GLY A 119 -17.91 5.81 -4.00
C GLY A 119 -16.71 4.86 -4.15
N GLY A 120 -15.69 5.24 -4.93
CA GLY A 120 -14.44 4.48 -5.03
C GLY A 120 -13.54 4.68 -3.80
N ALA A 121 -12.64 3.72 -3.56
CA ALA A 121 -11.82 3.70 -2.37
C ALA A 121 -10.32 3.79 -2.63
N PHE A 122 -9.62 4.38 -1.67
CA PHE A 122 -8.18 4.30 -1.52
C PHE A 122 -7.85 3.53 -0.24
N ILE A 123 -7.11 2.42 -0.38
CA ILE A 123 -6.61 1.63 0.74
C ILE A 123 -5.09 1.70 0.73
N TYR A 124 -4.47 2.12 1.84
CA TYR A 124 -3.03 2.10 1.93
C TYR A 124 -2.52 1.72 3.31
N PHE A 125 -1.38 1.06 3.31
CA PHE A 125 -0.68 0.61 4.52
C PHE A 125 0.70 1.25 4.57
N GLU A 126 1.08 1.74 5.73
CA GLU A 126 2.35 2.41 5.94
C GLU A 126 2.94 2.03 7.30
N LYS A 127 4.26 2.07 7.40
CA LYS A 127 4.89 2.21 8.70
C LYS A 127 4.60 3.60 9.21
N VAL A 128 4.22 3.72 10.48
CA VAL A 128 3.90 5.00 11.13
C VAL A 128 4.86 5.30 12.26
N ARG A 129 5.08 6.58 12.54
CA ARG A 129 5.76 7.05 13.74
C ARG A 129 4.77 7.20 14.87
N ALA A 130 5.25 7.00 16.09
CA ALA A 130 4.50 7.34 17.29
C ALA A 130 4.29 8.87 17.40
N SER A 131 3.38 9.28 18.30
CA SER A 131 3.01 10.69 18.51
C SER A 131 4.13 11.53 19.11
N ASP A 132 5.02 10.92 19.90
CA ASP A 132 6.17 11.57 20.50
C ASP A 132 7.38 10.62 20.64
N ALA A 133 8.51 11.15 21.11
CA ALA A 133 9.78 10.45 21.23
C ALA A 133 9.69 9.24 22.19
N ARG A 134 9.04 9.38 23.34
CA ARG A 134 8.93 8.32 24.35
C ARG A 134 8.19 7.10 23.79
N PHE A 135 7.05 7.32 23.14
CA PHE A 135 6.32 6.22 22.49
C PHE A 135 7.06 5.65 21.31
N GLN A 136 7.84 6.49 20.57
CA GLN A 136 8.66 6.02 19.47
C GLN A 136 9.74 5.04 19.94
N ASP A 137 10.38 5.31 21.08
CA ASP A 137 11.39 4.44 21.65
C ASP A 137 10.78 3.08 22.05
N ILE A 138 9.62 3.11 22.72
CA ILE A 138 8.87 1.89 23.10
C ILE A 138 8.51 1.08 21.84
N MET A 139 7.98 1.71 20.80
CA MET A 139 7.59 1.03 19.56
C MET A 139 8.79 0.45 18.82
N ASN A 140 9.93 1.14 18.85
CA ASN A 140 11.17 0.63 18.27
C ASN A 140 11.66 -0.61 19.00
N GLN A 141 11.63 -0.61 20.33
CA GLN A 141 12.03 -1.75 21.15
C GLN A 141 11.15 -2.98 20.86
N ILE A 142 9.83 -2.83 20.93
CA ILE A 142 8.87 -3.91 20.60
C ILE A 142 9.12 -4.45 19.18
N TYR A 143 9.43 -3.59 18.22
CA TYR A 143 9.68 -4.03 16.85
C TYR A 143 11.02 -4.76 16.69
N LEU A 144 12.04 -4.40 17.47
CA LEU A 144 13.31 -5.13 17.51
C LEU A 144 13.13 -6.52 18.12
N GLU A 145 12.43 -6.61 19.27
CA GLU A 145 12.08 -7.88 19.90
C GLU A 145 11.32 -8.80 18.95
N TYR A 146 10.27 -8.27 18.29
CA TYR A 146 9.54 -9.02 17.27
C TYR A 146 10.45 -9.59 16.17
N LYS A 147 11.42 -8.81 15.66
CA LYS A 147 12.34 -9.30 14.64
C LYS A 147 13.22 -10.44 15.16
N HIS A 148 13.72 -10.31 16.38
CA HIS A 148 14.49 -11.35 17.04
C HIS A 148 13.66 -12.64 17.18
N ASP A 149 12.42 -12.54 17.65
CA ASP A 149 11.51 -13.68 17.85
C ASP A 149 11.20 -14.45 16.56
N ILE A 150 11.17 -13.76 15.42
CA ILE A 150 10.98 -14.39 14.10
C ILE A 150 12.28 -14.81 13.41
N GLY A 151 13.41 -14.78 14.15
CA GLY A 151 14.67 -15.37 13.73
C GLY A 151 15.63 -14.46 12.97
N TYR A 152 15.42 -13.13 12.96
CA TYR A 152 16.44 -12.22 12.44
C TYR A 152 17.59 -12.04 13.42
N ASP A 153 18.82 -12.20 12.96
CA ASP A 153 20.01 -11.86 13.72
C ASP A 153 20.27 -10.33 13.76
N GLU A 154 21.10 -9.90 14.71
CA GLU A 154 21.44 -8.49 14.91
C GLU A 154 22.06 -7.85 13.68
N LYS A 155 22.90 -8.58 12.95
CA LYS A 155 23.56 -8.11 11.74
C LYS A 155 22.56 -7.87 10.60
N GLN A 156 21.59 -8.76 10.45
CA GLN A 156 20.50 -8.59 9.47
C GLN A 156 19.64 -7.38 9.80
N VAL A 157 19.29 -7.20 11.10
CA VAL A 157 18.53 -6.03 11.57
C VAL A 157 19.31 -4.74 11.32
N TRP A 158 20.60 -4.73 11.66
CA TRP A 158 21.49 -3.58 11.43
C TRP A 158 21.62 -3.23 9.95
N ASN A 159 21.95 -4.20 9.11
CA ASN A 159 22.11 -4.00 7.67
C ASN A 159 20.81 -3.47 7.04
N LYS A 160 19.66 -4.00 7.45
CA LYS A 160 18.35 -3.51 7.01
C LYS A 160 18.12 -2.07 7.45
N SER A 161 18.47 -1.72 8.68
CA SER A 161 18.39 -0.33 9.18
C SER A 161 19.23 0.61 8.35
N LEU A 162 20.48 0.23 8.05
CA LEU A 162 21.38 1.03 7.19
C LEU A 162 20.79 1.22 5.78
N SER A 163 20.26 0.17 5.17
CA SER A 163 19.70 0.24 3.81
C SER A 163 18.47 1.13 3.71
N LEU A 164 17.78 1.39 4.82
CA LEU A 164 16.60 2.23 4.89
C LEU A 164 16.87 3.68 5.32
N ARG A 165 18.12 3.98 5.70
CA ARG A 165 18.51 5.31 6.17
C ARG A 165 18.35 6.35 5.05
N GLY A 166 17.56 7.41 5.30
CA GLY A 166 17.24 8.43 4.30
C GLY A 166 16.34 7.98 3.14
N VAL A 167 15.87 6.72 3.20
CA VAL A 167 14.97 6.14 2.18
C VAL A 167 13.57 5.92 2.74
N LEU A 168 13.49 5.35 3.95
CA LEU A 168 12.22 5.14 4.64
C LEU A 168 11.95 6.30 5.62
N GLU A 169 10.98 7.12 5.30
CA GLU A 169 10.58 8.29 6.10
C GLU A 169 9.10 8.21 6.50
N PRO A 170 8.76 7.41 7.52
CA PRO A 170 7.38 7.25 7.95
C PRO A 170 6.85 8.53 8.61
N TYR A 171 5.58 8.84 8.39
CA TYR A 171 4.83 9.86 9.08
C TYR A 171 4.00 9.29 10.23
N SER A 172 3.50 10.14 11.12
CA SER A 172 2.57 9.74 12.18
C SER A 172 1.20 9.32 11.61
N THR A 173 0.40 8.62 12.41
CA THR A 173 -1.01 8.34 12.11
C THR A 173 -1.76 9.61 11.71
N ASN A 174 -1.63 10.68 12.52
CA ASN A 174 -2.33 11.95 12.28
C ASN A 174 -1.93 12.57 10.94
N GLU A 175 -0.65 12.54 10.58
CA GLU A 175 -0.22 13.12 9.31
C GLU A 175 -0.70 12.29 8.12
N ASN A 176 -0.74 10.95 8.23
CA ASN A 176 -1.34 10.11 7.22
C ASN A 176 -2.84 10.42 7.03
N MET A 177 -3.60 10.59 8.12
CA MET A 177 -5.00 11.03 8.07
C MET A 177 -5.14 12.44 7.45
N ASN A 178 -4.22 13.36 7.80
CA ASN A 178 -4.22 14.71 7.24
C ASN A 178 -3.97 14.74 5.73
N PHE A 179 -3.17 13.83 5.19
CA PHE A 179 -3.02 13.69 3.75
C PHE A 179 -4.35 13.39 3.06
N LEU A 180 -5.14 12.48 3.63
CA LEU A 180 -6.47 12.14 3.11
C LEU A 180 -7.42 13.35 3.19
N LYS A 181 -7.47 14.00 4.35
CA LYS A 181 -8.29 15.19 4.58
C LYS A 181 -7.96 16.31 3.58
N ARG A 182 -6.66 16.64 3.42
CA ARG A 182 -6.21 17.68 2.47
C ARG A 182 -6.50 17.33 1.01
N ALA A 183 -6.52 16.04 0.65
CA ALA A 183 -6.87 15.60 -0.70
C ALA A 183 -8.38 15.71 -1.01
N GLY A 184 -9.24 15.84 0.02
CA GLY A 184 -10.68 16.01 -0.13
C GLY A 184 -11.52 14.83 0.35
N PHE A 185 -10.91 13.75 0.83
CA PHE A 185 -11.67 12.65 1.43
C PHE A 185 -12.43 13.14 2.67
N LYS A 186 -13.71 12.77 2.78
CA LYS A 186 -14.56 13.03 3.94
C LYS A 186 -14.66 11.81 4.84
N ASP A 187 -14.73 10.64 4.24
CA ASP A 187 -14.88 9.35 4.91
C ASP A 187 -13.54 8.62 4.88
N TYR A 188 -12.87 8.55 6.03
CA TYR A 188 -11.61 7.83 6.17
C TYR A 188 -11.41 7.35 7.61
N MET A 189 -10.77 6.19 7.75
CA MET A 189 -10.48 5.58 9.04
C MET A 189 -9.22 4.70 9.00
N SER A 190 -8.68 4.41 10.18
CA SER A 190 -7.73 3.31 10.37
C SER A 190 -8.47 1.98 10.38
N ILE A 191 -7.99 1.00 9.63
CA ILE A 191 -8.61 -0.33 9.48
C ILE A 191 -7.79 -1.46 10.13
N LEU A 192 -6.53 -1.20 10.39
CA LEU A 192 -5.62 -2.10 11.10
C LEU A 192 -4.50 -1.28 11.72
N LYS A 193 -4.21 -1.53 12.99
CA LYS A 193 -3.01 -0.96 13.62
C LYS A 193 -2.32 -2.01 14.47
N TYR A 194 -1.04 -2.19 14.25
CA TYR A 194 -0.19 -3.04 15.05
C TYR A 194 1.18 -2.38 15.23
N SER A 195 1.46 -1.93 16.46
CA SER A 195 2.67 -1.18 16.77
C SER A 195 2.89 -0.01 15.79
N CYS A 196 3.96 -0.06 15.00
CA CYS A 196 4.33 0.95 14.02
C CYS A 196 3.81 0.66 12.59
N PHE A 197 2.86 -0.25 12.40
CA PHE A 197 2.25 -0.56 11.11
C PHE A 197 0.76 -0.24 11.15
N GLU A 198 0.29 0.48 10.15
CA GLU A 198 -1.09 0.93 10.13
C GLU A 198 -1.66 0.91 8.71
N GLY A 199 -2.91 0.48 8.59
CA GLY A 199 -3.68 0.49 7.36
C GLY A 199 -4.82 1.49 7.43
N PHE A 200 -5.07 2.19 6.32
CA PHE A 200 -6.08 3.22 6.20
C PHE A 200 -7.00 2.92 5.02
N LEU A 201 -8.29 3.22 5.20
CA LEU A 201 -9.32 3.21 4.17
C LEU A 201 -9.87 4.62 4.03
N ALA A 202 -9.99 5.10 2.80
CA ALA A 202 -10.67 6.36 2.49
C ALA A 202 -11.61 6.18 1.31
N ILE A 203 -12.82 6.74 1.38
CA ILE A 203 -13.87 6.65 0.36
C ILE A 203 -14.13 8.05 -0.20
N LYS A 204 -14.26 8.14 -1.53
CA LYS A 204 -14.55 9.39 -2.23
C LYS A 204 -16.04 9.67 -2.33
#